data_71fa7166621125f63811c324cfe1d3a2
#
_entry.id   71fa7166621125f63811c324cfe1d3a2
#
_cell.length_a   1.000
_cell.length_b   1.000
_cell.length_c   1.000
_cell.angle_alpha   90.00
_cell.angle_beta   90.00
_cell.angle_gamma   90.00
#
_symmetry.space_group_name_H-M   'P 1'
#
loop_
_entity.id
_entity.type
_entity.pdbx_description
1 polymer ?
#
loop_
_entity_poly.entity_id
_entity_poly.type
_entity_poly.pdbx_seq_one_letter_code
_entity_poly.pdbx_strand_id
1 'polypeptide(L)'
;MELAVLGTGAAGRAIAARLAELGHHVSIGTRDPEATQARDDFAGWAADHPDVRPATFAAAAAAAEVVLVVTNGSASVDVLTQAGADHLEGKVVIDVSNPLDFSQGMPPTLFVKDTDSLAEQIQRAFPAARVVKTLNTMNNEVMVHPELLPDPGSVFVSGDDAAAKETATGLLTELGHTDIIDLGDLSSARGAEMLLPIWVRLMGVMGTARFNFKIVR
;
A
#
# COMPACT_ATOMS: atom_id res chain seq x y z
N MET A 1 11.27 -1.27 -13.35
CA MET A 1 11.73 -0.47 -12.18
C MET A 1 12.17 -1.40 -11.07
N GLU A 2 13.06 -0.91 -10.20
CA GLU A 2 13.39 -1.56 -8.93
C GLU A 2 12.39 -1.12 -7.87
N LEU A 3 11.60 -2.05 -7.33
CA LEU A 3 10.53 -1.76 -6.39
C LEU A 3 10.74 -2.47 -5.05
N ALA A 4 10.44 -1.78 -3.95
CA ALA A 4 10.37 -2.39 -2.62
C ALA A 4 8.93 -2.42 -2.13
N VAL A 5 8.42 -3.58 -1.75
CA VAL A 5 7.15 -3.75 -1.07
C VAL A 5 7.42 -4.09 0.39
N LEU A 6 7.22 -3.13 1.29
CA LEU A 6 7.48 -3.30 2.71
C LEU A 6 6.24 -3.90 3.39
N GLY A 7 6.32 -5.18 3.73
CA GLY A 7 5.25 -5.94 4.35
C GLY A 7 4.97 -7.29 3.67
N THR A 8 4.91 -8.35 4.46
CA THR A 8 4.74 -9.75 4.01
C THR A 8 3.33 -10.32 4.27
N GLY A 9 2.38 -9.45 4.58
CA GLY A 9 0.96 -9.79 4.71
C GLY A 9 0.30 -10.09 3.37
N ALA A 10 -1.00 -10.42 3.38
CA ALA A 10 -1.74 -10.76 2.16
C ALA A 10 -1.66 -9.66 1.08
N ALA A 11 -1.83 -8.40 1.44
CA ALA A 11 -1.73 -7.29 0.49
C ALA A 11 -0.31 -7.10 -0.05
N GLY A 12 0.72 -7.18 0.81
CA GLY A 12 2.11 -7.06 0.38
C GLY A 12 2.52 -8.17 -0.59
N ARG A 13 2.11 -9.40 -0.31
CA ARG A 13 2.35 -10.55 -1.21
C ARG A 13 1.63 -10.40 -2.54
N ALA A 14 0.36 -9.99 -2.53
CA ALA A 14 -0.41 -9.78 -3.76
C ALA A 14 0.23 -8.70 -4.65
N ILE A 15 0.56 -7.55 -4.07
CA ILE A 15 1.18 -6.43 -4.80
C ILE A 15 2.57 -6.84 -5.31
N ALA A 16 3.41 -7.48 -4.48
CA ALA A 16 4.75 -7.89 -4.89
C ALA A 16 4.72 -8.91 -6.04
N ALA A 17 3.86 -9.93 -5.96
CA ALA A 17 3.69 -10.92 -7.02
C ALA A 17 3.24 -10.26 -8.33
N ARG A 18 2.20 -9.43 -8.27
CA ARG A 18 1.64 -8.79 -9.46
C ARG A 18 2.63 -7.85 -10.15
N LEU A 19 3.36 -7.05 -9.37
CA LEU A 19 4.39 -6.16 -9.94
C LEU A 19 5.54 -6.95 -10.58
N ALA A 20 5.93 -8.10 -10.01
CA ALA A 20 6.93 -8.99 -10.62
C ALA A 20 6.41 -9.61 -11.93
N GLU A 21 5.14 -10.07 -11.99
CA GLU A 21 4.49 -10.54 -13.22
C GLU A 21 4.46 -9.48 -14.32
N LEU A 22 4.34 -8.20 -13.95
CA LEU A 22 4.37 -7.06 -14.87
C LEU A 22 5.79 -6.69 -15.32
N GLY A 23 6.82 -7.43 -14.87
CA GLY A 23 8.21 -7.29 -15.30
C GLY A 23 9.03 -6.30 -14.47
N HIS A 24 8.57 -5.92 -13.29
CA HIS A 24 9.40 -5.16 -12.35
C HIS A 24 10.32 -6.08 -11.53
N HIS A 25 11.46 -5.55 -11.08
CA HIS A 25 12.32 -6.22 -10.10
C HIS A 25 11.81 -5.87 -8.70
N VAL A 26 11.26 -6.86 -8.01
CA VAL A 26 10.57 -6.62 -6.73
C VAL A 26 11.31 -7.26 -5.57
N SER A 27 11.63 -6.45 -4.55
CA SER A 27 12.06 -6.92 -3.23
C SER A 27 10.90 -6.81 -2.25
N ILE A 28 10.58 -7.91 -1.55
CA ILE A 28 9.62 -7.88 -0.45
C ILE A 28 10.36 -7.69 0.88
N GLY A 29 10.12 -6.53 1.51
CA GLY A 29 10.79 -6.13 2.74
C GLY A 29 10.14 -6.77 3.97
N THR A 30 10.98 -7.29 4.85
CA THR A 30 10.60 -7.86 6.14
C THR A 30 11.61 -7.49 7.22
N ARG A 31 11.28 -7.72 8.48
CA ARG A 31 12.18 -7.51 9.61
C ARG A 31 13.33 -8.52 9.61
N ASP A 32 13.02 -9.77 9.31
CA ASP A 32 13.94 -10.91 9.29
C ASP A 32 13.59 -11.80 8.08
N PRO A 33 14.37 -11.75 7.00
CA PRO A 33 14.13 -12.54 5.80
C PRO A 33 14.20 -14.06 6.03
N GLU A 34 15.14 -14.53 6.88
CA GLU A 34 15.32 -15.96 7.14
C GLU A 34 14.13 -16.50 7.94
N ALA A 35 13.76 -15.82 9.02
CA ALA A 35 12.58 -16.19 9.82
C ALA A 35 11.28 -16.11 9.00
N THR A 36 11.18 -15.14 8.06
CA THR A 36 10.03 -15.02 7.18
C THR A 36 9.95 -16.18 6.18
N GLN A 37 11.07 -16.55 5.58
CA GLN A 37 11.14 -17.71 4.67
C GLN A 37 10.87 -19.04 5.35
N ALA A 38 11.16 -19.16 6.64
CA ALA A 38 10.88 -20.36 7.43
C ALA A 38 9.40 -20.53 7.79
N ARG A 39 8.57 -19.54 7.56
CA ARG A 39 7.12 -19.62 7.82
C ARG A 39 6.42 -20.40 6.69
N ASP A 40 5.64 -21.41 7.04
CA ASP A 40 4.93 -22.25 6.05
C ASP A 40 4.06 -21.46 5.07
N ASP A 41 3.35 -20.43 5.58
CA ASP A 41 2.47 -19.58 4.76
C ASP A 41 3.23 -18.70 3.77
N PHE A 42 4.49 -18.35 4.07
CA PHE A 42 5.34 -17.54 3.20
C PHE A 42 6.18 -18.43 2.27
N ALA A 43 6.69 -19.55 2.74
CA ALA A 43 7.53 -20.45 1.97
C ALA A 43 6.78 -21.01 0.74
N GLY A 44 5.52 -21.42 0.91
CA GLY A 44 4.67 -21.84 -0.21
C GLY A 44 4.47 -20.74 -1.23
N TRP A 45 4.12 -19.52 -0.79
CA TRP A 45 3.96 -18.38 -1.66
C TRP A 45 5.26 -18.00 -2.39
N ALA A 46 6.41 -18.01 -1.69
CA ALA A 46 7.71 -17.68 -2.28
C ALA A 46 8.17 -18.70 -3.33
N ALA A 47 7.81 -19.99 -3.17
CA ALA A 47 8.08 -21.01 -4.17
C ALA A 47 7.30 -20.76 -5.48
N ASP A 48 6.09 -20.22 -5.40
CA ASP A 48 5.26 -19.86 -6.56
C ASP A 48 5.70 -18.53 -7.20
N HIS A 49 6.48 -17.70 -6.46
CA HIS A 49 6.90 -16.37 -6.92
C HIS A 49 8.43 -16.18 -6.78
N PRO A 50 9.24 -16.98 -7.50
CA PRO A 50 10.70 -16.97 -7.35
C PRO A 50 11.37 -15.66 -7.78
N ASP A 51 10.68 -14.82 -8.54
CA ASP A 51 11.17 -13.51 -9.00
C ASP A 51 11.06 -12.41 -7.92
N VAL A 52 10.31 -12.67 -6.83
CA VAL A 52 10.20 -11.74 -5.69
C VAL A 52 11.25 -12.10 -4.64
N ARG A 53 12.13 -11.15 -4.31
CA ARG A 53 13.27 -11.38 -3.42
C ARG A 53 12.97 -10.88 -1.99
N PRO A 54 12.94 -11.77 -0.98
CA PRO A 54 12.88 -11.33 0.41
C PRO A 54 14.17 -10.59 0.82
N ALA A 55 14.01 -9.46 1.49
CA ALA A 55 15.12 -8.64 1.98
C ALA A 55 14.75 -7.97 3.32
N THR A 56 15.73 -7.47 4.05
CA THR A 56 15.42 -6.58 5.18
C THR A 56 14.77 -5.29 4.67
N PHE A 57 14.02 -4.58 5.52
CA PHE A 57 13.42 -3.30 5.14
C PHE A 57 14.47 -2.32 4.59
N ALA A 58 15.64 -2.24 5.24
CA ALA A 58 16.72 -1.37 4.82
C ALA A 58 17.31 -1.78 3.45
N ALA A 59 17.58 -3.07 3.24
CA ALA A 59 18.14 -3.55 1.97
C ALA A 59 17.15 -3.38 0.80
N ALA A 60 15.86 -3.67 1.04
CA ALA A 60 14.81 -3.46 0.05
C ALA A 60 14.68 -1.97 -0.33
N ALA A 61 14.57 -1.09 0.67
CA ALA A 61 14.44 0.34 0.43
C ALA A 61 15.67 0.95 -0.25
N ALA A 62 16.90 0.52 0.14
CA ALA A 62 18.13 1.02 -0.45
C ALA A 62 18.23 0.72 -1.96
N ALA A 63 17.82 -0.49 -2.38
CA ALA A 63 17.88 -0.93 -3.77
C ALA A 63 16.77 -0.36 -4.66
N ALA A 64 15.67 0.10 -4.09
CA ALA A 64 14.46 0.46 -4.85
C ALA A 64 14.47 1.91 -5.35
N GLU A 65 13.81 2.15 -6.48
CA GLU A 65 13.44 3.48 -6.99
C GLU A 65 12.13 3.96 -6.34
N VAL A 66 11.20 3.04 -6.08
CA VAL A 66 9.90 3.30 -5.44
C VAL A 66 9.69 2.33 -4.29
N VAL A 67 9.21 2.83 -3.16
CA VAL A 67 8.92 2.06 -1.95
C VAL A 67 7.42 2.04 -1.70
N LEU A 68 6.81 0.84 -1.63
CA LEU A 68 5.41 0.66 -1.27
C LEU A 68 5.31 0.22 0.19
N VAL A 69 4.59 0.98 1.01
CA VAL A 69 4.32 0.66 2.43
C VAL A 69 3.01 -0.10 2.52
N VAL A 70 3.09 -1.40 2.76
CA VAL A 70 1.94 -2.32 2.76
C VAL A 70 1.90 -3.09 4.08
N THR A 71 1.90 -2.33 5.16
CA THR A 71 1.92 -2.84 6.53
C THR A 71 0.59 -2.55 7.25
N ASN A 72 0.42 -3.11 8.45
CA ASN A 72 -0.56 -2.56 9.37
C ASN A 72 -0.21 -1.10 9.66
N GLY A 73 -1.18 -0.19 9.59
CA GLY A 73 -0.94 1.24 9.72
C GLY A 73 -0.23 1.65 11.01
N SER A 74 -0.49 0.97 12.12
CA SER A 74 0.20 1.23 13.38
C SER A 74 1.71 0.91 13.36
N ALA A 75 2.17 0.13 12.37
CA ALA A 75 3.57 -0.25 12.20
C ALA A 75 4.27 0.54 11.08
N SER A 76 3.54 1.34 10.29
CA SER A 76 4.07 1.94 9.05
C SER A 76 5.28 2.86 9.30
N VAL A 77 5.19 3.74 10.30
CA VAL A 77 6.30 4.65 10.65
C VAL A 77 7.51 3.87 11.17
N ASP A 78 7.29 2.86 12.01
CA ASP A 78 8.37 2.02 12.54
C ASP A 78 9.08 1.21 11.45
N VAL A 79 8.32 0.68 10.49
CA VAL A 79 8.87 -0.05 9.33
C VAL A 79 9.72 0.87 8.46
N LEU A 80 9.24 2.08 8.18
CA LEU A 80 10.01 3.07 7.43
C LEU A 80 11.24 3.57 8.21
N THR A 81 11.16 3.64 9.54
CA THR A 81 12.33 3.92 10.39
C THR A 81 13.39 2.82 10.26
N GLN A 82 12.97 1.55 10.26
CA GLN A 82 13.87 0.41 10.02
C GLN A 82 14.38 0.35 8.57
N ALA A 83 13.64 0.87 7.60
CA ALA A 83 14.10 1.03 6.23
C ALA A 83 15.24 2.06 6.12
N GLY A 84 15.23 3.08 6.98
CA GLY A 84 16.24 4.13 7.06
C GLY A 84 15.86 5.38 6.25
N ALA A 85 15.89 6.54 6.89
CA ALA A 85 15.51 7.81 6.27
C ALA A 85 16.37 8.13 5.03
N ASP A 86 17.67 7.85 5.08
CA ASP A 86 18.60 8.08 3.98
C ASP A 86 18.25 7.23 2.72
N HIS A 87 17.67 6.04 2.93
CA HIS A 87 17.21 5.19 1.82
C HIS A 87 15.89 5.63 1.21
N LEU A 88 15.17 6.54 1.88
CA LEU A 88 13.89 7.09 1.43
C LEU A 88 14.02 8.48 0.84
N GLU A 89 15.16 9.15 1.04
CA GLU A 89 15.40 10.51 0.59
C GLU A 89 15.22 10.64 -0.93
N GLY A 90 14.35 11.57 -1.34
CA GLY A 90 14.01 11.83 -2.74
C GLY A 90 13.20 10.74 -3.44
N LYS A 91 12.91 9.62 -2.77
CA LYS A 91 12.15 8.50 -3.38
C LYS A 91 10.65 8.69 -3.25
N VAL A 92 9.93 8.10 -4.16
CA VAL A 92 8.47 7.97 -4.08
C VAL A 92 8.16 6.88 -3.05
N VAL A 93 7.34 7.24 -2.06
CA VAL A 93 6.85 6.33 -1.02
C VAL A 93 5.34 6.21 -1.17
N ILE A 94 4.87 5.09 -1.71
CA ILE A 94 3.44 4.80 -1.90
C ILE A 94 2.89 4.17 -0.62
N ASP A 95 2.03 4.89 0.08
CA ASP A 95 1.37 4.41 1.29
C ASP A 95 0.02 3.76 0.95
N VAL A 96 -0.06 2.44 1.17
CA VAL A 96 -1.28 1.62 1.00
C VAL A 96 -1.94 1.30 2.34
N SER A 97 -1.28 1.64 3.45
CA SER A 97 -1.71 1.27 4.79
C SER A 97 -2.96 2.05 5.26
N ASN A 98 -3.59 1.57 6.31
CA ASN A 98 -4.77 2.19 6.90
C ASN A 98 -4.62 2.35 8.42
N PRO A 99 -5.07 3.47 9.01
CA PRO A 99 -4.97 3.74 10.45
C PRO A 99 -6.06 3.00 11.25
N LEU A 100 -6.23 1.69 11.02
CA LEU A 100 -7.24 0.89 11.70
C LEU A 100 -6.83 0.56 13.14
N ASP A 101 -7.74 0.81 14.08
CA ASP A 101 -7.62 0.47 15.48
C ASP A 101 -8.62 -0.64 15.85
N PHE A 102 -8.09 -1.80 16.19
CA PHE A 102 -8.86 -2.99 16.61
C PHE A 102 -8.96 -3.14 18.13
N SER A 103 -8.50 -2.17 18.92
CA SER A 103 -8.47 -2.27 20.40
C SER A 103 -9.85 -2.47 21.01
N GLN A 104 -10.91 -2.04 20.32
CA GLN A 104 -12.31 -2.22 20.71
C GLN A 104 -13.00 -3.38 19.96
N GLY A 105 -12.25 -4.18 19.19
CA GLY A 105 -12.77 -5.30 18.39
C GLY A 105 -13.27 -4.89 17.01
N MET A 106 -14.25 -5.64 16.49
CA MET A 106 -14.83 -5.40 15.16
C MET A 106 -16.20 -4.72 15.26
N PRO A 107 -16.52 -3.74 14.41
CA PRO A 107 -15.67 -3.11 13.40
C PRO A 107 -14.60 -2.20 14.02
N PRO A 108 -13.42 -2.07 13.39
CA PRO A 108 -12.35 -1.21 13.89
C PRO A 108 -12.76 0.27 13.79
N THR A 109 -12.11 1.09 14.62
CA THR A 109 -12.10 2.55 14.49
C THR A 109 -10.83 3.01 13.77
N LEU A 110 -10.61 4.32 13.67
CA LEU A 110 -9.38 4.89 13.16
C LEU A 110 -8.60 5.55 14.31
N PHE A 111 -7.29 5.24 14.46
CA PHE A 111 -6.46 5.88 15.47
C PHE A 111 -6.04 7.31 15.09
N VAL A 112 -6.11 7.67 13.81
CA VAL A 112 -5.98 9.04 13.30
C VAL A 112 -7.08 9.33 12.28
N LYS A 113 -7.64 10.55 12.31
CA LYS A 113 -8.76 10.97 11.47
C LYS A 113 -8.99 12.48 11.59
N ASP A 114 -9.96 12.99 10.83
CA ASP A 114 -10.46 14.37 10.85
C ASP A 114 -9.42 15.40 10.38
N THR A 115 -8.52 15.80 11.24
CA THR A 115 -7.54 16.87 11.01
C THR A 115 -6.14 16.37 10.64
N ASP A 116 -5.96 15.04 10.59
CA ASP A 116 -4.69 14.38 10.27
C ASP A 116 -4.93 13.03 9.60
N SER A 117 -3.91 12.46 8.96
CA SER A 117 -3.91 11.14 8.34
C SER A 117 -2.62 10.38 8.64
N LEU A 118 -2.64 9.06 8.47
CA LEU A 118 -1.44 8.24 8.56
C LEU A 118 -0.42 8.65 7.49
N ALA A 119 -0.87 8.96 6.28
CA ALA A 119 0.00 9.43 5.21
C ALA A 119 0.73 10.73 5.57
N GLU A 120 0.04 11.70 6.19
CA GLU A 120 0.66 12.93 6.69
C GLU A 120 1.63 12.65 7.84
N GLN A 121 1.35 11.70 8.73
CA GLN A 121 2.29 11.28 9.78
C GLN A 121 3.56 10.68 9.19
N ILE A 122 3.45 9.85 8.16
CA ILE A 122 4.59 9.30 7.41
C ILE A 122 5.40 10.44 6.78
N GLN A 123 4.76 11.38 6.07
CA GLN A 123 5.46 12.49 5.44
C GLN A 123 6.20 13.37 6.45
N ARG A 124 5.62 13.63 7.62
CA ARG A 124 6.28 14.40 8.68
C ARG A 124 7.46 13.65 9.30
N ALA A 125 7.37 12.33 9.42
CA ALA A 125 8.46 11.51 9.93
C ALA A 125 9.62 11.39 8.92
N PHE A 126 9.33 11.45 7.62
CA PHE A 126 10.30 11.34 6.53
C PHE A 126 10.14 12.51 5.54
N PRO A 127 10.54 13.73 5.92
CA PRO A 127 10.25 14.95 5.15
C PRO A 127 10.95 15.02 3.80
N ALA A 128 12.01 14.25 3.60
CA ALA A 128 12.72 14.16 2.33
C ALA A 128 12.15 13.10 1.39
N ALA A 129 11.22 12.25 1.84
CA ALA A 129 10.48 11.32 0.99
C ALA A 129 9.34 12.04 0.26
N ARG A 130 8.89 11.50 -0.87
CA ARG A 130 7.73 11.99 -1.64
C ARG A 130 6.58 11.01 -1.45
N VAL A 131 5.74 11.27 -0.42
CA VAL A 131 4.66 10.35 -0.03
C VAL A 131 3.46 10.51 -0.94
N VAL A 132 2.91 9.37 -1.38
CA VAL A 132 1.66 9.28 -2.15
C VAL A 132 0.75 8.25 -1.50
N LYS A 133 -0.46 8.65 -1.12
CA LYS A 133 -1.51 7.77 -0.61
C LYS A 133 -2.34 7.22 -1.75
N THR A 134 -2.50 5.88 -1.81
CA THR A 134 -3.41 5.24 -2.77
C THR A 134 -3.75 3.80 -2.36
N LEU A 135 -4.64 3.13 -3.11
CA LEU A 135 -5.06 1.71 -2.97
C LEU A 135 -5.72 1.33 -1.64
N ASN A 136 -5.72 2.19 -0.66
CA ASN A 136 -6.16 1.88 0.70
C ASN A 136 -7.67 1.59 0.85
N THR A 137 -8.50 1.86 -0.17
CA THR A 137 -9.97 1.78 -0.12
C THR A 137 -10.55 0.49 -0.70
N MET A 138 -9.73 -0.53 -0.95
CA MET A 138 -10.14 -1.80 -1.54
C MET A 138 -9.36 -2.98 -0.92
N ASN A 139 -9.81 -4.22 -1.18
CA ASN A 139 -9.08 -5.39 -0.72
C ASN A 139 -7.88 -5.72 -1.64
N ASN A 140 -6.98 -6.55 -1.13
CA ASN A 140 -5.72 -6.89 -1.81
C ASN A 140 -5.90 -7.54 -3.19
N GLU A 141 -6.97 -8.31 -3.43
CA GLU A 141 -7.23 -8.91 -4.75
C GLU A 141 -7.62 -7.83 -5.77
N VAL A 142 -8.50 -6.91 -5.36
CA VAL A 142 -8.94 -5.80 -6.23
C VAL A 142 -7.83 -4.78 -6.46
N MET A 143 -6.89 -4.61 -5.50
CA MET A 143 -5.72 -3.75 -5.70
C MET A 143 -4.90 -4.14 -6.93
N VAL A 144 -4.77 -5.44 -7.18
CA VAL A 144 -3.87 -5.99 -8.21
C VAL A 144 -4.58 -6.62 -9.39
N HIS A 145 -5.87 -6.89 -9.26
CA HIS A 145 -6.75 -7.45 -10.26
C HIS A 145 -8.11 -6.76 -10.27
N PRO A 146 -8.16 -5.45 -10.60
CA PRO A 146 -9.44 -4.71 -10.62
C PRO A 146 -10.44 -5.28 -11.62
N GLU A 147 -9.99 -6.01 -12.64
CA GLU A 147 -10.81 -6.75 -13.61
C GLU A 147 -11.64 -7.89 -13.01
N LEU A 148 -11.40 -8.29 -11.77
CA LEU A 148 -12.27 -9.22 -11.03
C LEU A 148 -13.66 -8.63 -10.75
N LEU A 149 -13.81 -7.32 -10.88
CA LEU A 149 -15.09 -6.63 -10.74
C LEU A 149 -15.66 -6.30 -12.11
N PRO A 150 -17.00 -6.35 -12.30
CA PRO A 150 -17.66 -5.94 -13.55
C PRO A 150 -17.36 -4.48 -13.94
N ASP A 151 -17.14 -3.59 -12.96
CA ASP A 151 -16.59 -2.26 -13.08
C ASP A 151 -15.46 -2.14 -12.03
N PRO A 152 -14.22 -1.82 -12.44
CA PRO A 152 -13.08 -1.72 -11.52
C PRO A 152 -13.28 -0.71 -10.38
N GLY A 153 -14.21 0.23 -10.54
CA GLY A 153 -14.44 1.29 -9.58
C GLY A 153 -13.42 2.41 -9.73
N SER A 154 -13.38 3.30 -8.75
CA SER A 154 -12.46 4.43 -8.69
C SER A 154 -11.33 4.15 -7.70
N VAL A 155 -10.11 4.55 -8.02
CA VAL A 155 -8.96 4.58 -7.11
C VAL A 155 -8.53 6.02 -6.88
N PHE A 156 -8.18 6.34 -5.65
CA PHE A 156 -7.83 7.70 -5.23
C PHE A 156 -6.32 7.84 -5.07
N VAL A 157 -5.80 9.02 -5.44
CA VAL A 157 -4.38 9.39 -5.28
C VAL A 157 -4.31 10.73 -4.55
N SER A 158 -3.47 10.83 -3.52
CA SER A 158 -3.19 12.06 -2.77
C SER A 158 -1.69 12.21 -2.56
N GLY A 159 -1.14 13.40 -2.75
CA GLY A 159 0.29 13.65 -2.58
C GLY A 159 0.68 15.07 -2.94
N ASP A 160 1.74 15.58 -2.30
CA ASP A 160 2.20 16.97 -2.51
C ASP A 160 3.10 17.11 -3.74
N ASP A 161 3.79 16.03 -4.15
CA ASP A 161 4.70 16.02 -5.30
C ASP A 161 3.99 15.48 -6.54
N ALA A 162 3.88 16.31 -7.58
CA ALA A 162 3.17 15.95 -8.82
C ALA A 162 3.85 14.79 -9.58
N ALA A 163 5.19 14.76 -9.61
CA ALA A 163 5.93 13.69 -10.28
C ALA A 163 5.81 12.35 -9.53
N ALA A 164 5.75 12.39 -8.19
CA ALA A 164 5.49 11.20 -7.39
C ALA A 164 4.06 10.66 -7.63
N LYS A 165 3.06 11.53 -7.73
CA LYS A 165 1.69 11.13 -8.11
C LYS A 165 1.63 10.55 -9.52
N GLU A 166 2.38 11.10 -10.48
CA GLU A 166 2.47 10.55 -11.83
C GLU A 166 3.08 9.14 -11.82
N THR A 167 4.16 8.93 -11.05
CA THR A 167 4.77 7.60 -10.86
C THR A 167 3.78 6.60 -10.28
N ALA A 168 3.05 6.99 -9.22
CA ALA A 168 2.03 6.14 -8.60
C ALA A 168 0.89 5.83 -9.59
N THR A 169 0.42 6.82 -10.34
CA THR A 169 -0.62 6.67 -11.38
C THR A 169 -0.18 5.71 -12.49
N GLY A 170 1.09 5.76 -12.89
CA GLY A 170 1.66 4.82 -13.85
C GLY A 170 1.55 3.37 -13.35
N LEU A 171 1.99 3.11 -12.12
CA LEU A 171 1.87 1.77 -11.50
C LEU A 171 0.41 1.32 -11.35
N LEU A 172 -0.50 2.22 -10.97
CA LEU A 172 -1.95 1.91 -10.91
C LEU A 172 -2.50 1.51 -12.28
N THR A 173 -2.07 2.20 -13.33
CA THR A 173 -2.48 1.89 -14.71
C THR A 173 -1.94 0.52 -15.14
N GLU A 174 -0.70 0.18 -14.82
CA GLU A 174 -0.12 -1.14 -15.09
C GLU A 174 -0.84 -2.25 -14.31
N LEU A 175 -1.30 -1.98 -13.08
CA LEU A 175 -2.15 -2.89 -12.31
C LEU A 175 -3.57 -3.05 -12.89
N GLY A 176 -3.97 -2.23 -13.87
CA GLY A 176 -5.26 -2.31 -14.56
C GLY A 176 -6.33 -1.33 -14.09
N HIS A 177 -6.01 -0.38 -13.22
CA HIS A 177 -6.95 0.67 -12.80
C HIS A 177 -7.16 1.69 -13.92
N THR A 178 -8.42 2.00 -14.23
CA THR A 178 -8.81 2.89 -15.34
C THR A 178 -9.47 4.19 -14.89
N ASP A 179 -10.01 4.24 -13.68
CA ASP A 179 -10.64 5.44 -13.11
C ASP A 179 -9.83 5.93 -11.90
N ILE A 180 -8.71 6.61 -12.20
CA ILE A 180 -7.78 7.14 -11.21
C ILE A 180 -8.13 8.61 -10.95
N ILE A 181 -8.45 8.93 -9.69
CA ILE A 181 -8.88 10.26 -9.28
C ILE A 181 -7.81 10.89 -8.38
N ASP A 182 -7.18 11.94 -8.88
CA ASP A 182 -6.28 12.78 -8.07
C ASP A 182 -7.13 13.67 -7.14
N LEU A 183 -7.00 13.46 -5.83
CA LEU A 183 -7.68 14.24 -4.80
C LEU A 183 -6.95 15.52 -4.40
N GLY A 184 -5.75 15.76 -4.95
CA GLY A 184 -4.93 16.94 -4.66
C GLY A 184 -3.74 16.64 -3.77
N ASP A 185 -3.51 17.52 -2.79
CA ASP A 185 -2.39 17.40 -1.85
C ASP A 185 -2.54 16.23 -0.87
N LEU A 186 -1.49 15.97 -0.07
CA LEU A 186 -1.45 14.85 0.84
C LEU A 186 -2.51 14.93 1.95
N SER A 187 -2.99 16.12 2.30
CA SER A 187 -4.05 16.28 3.32
C SER A 187 -5.38 15.64 2.89
N SER A 188 -5.59 15.46 1.58
CA SER A 188 -6.77 14.77 1.05
C SER A 188 -6.77 13.25 1.36
N ALA A 189 -5.62 12.68 1.77
CA ALA A 189 -5.54 11.30 2.27
C ALA A 189 -6.45 11.06 3.49
N ARG A 190 -6.74 12.11 4.28
CA ARG A 190 -7.72 12.05 5.39
C ARG A 190 -9.06 11.49 4.92
N GLY A 191 -9.57 11.98 3.77
CA GLY A 191 -10.82 11.52 3.18
C GLY A 191 -10.75 10.05 2.75
N ALA A 192 -9.67 9.64 2.07
CA ALA A 192 -9.48 8.27 1.62
C ALA A 192 -9.36 7.29 2.81
N GLU A 193 -8.68 7.67 3.89
CA GLU A 193 -8.58 6.85 5.11
C GLU A 193 -9.93 6.77 5.85
N MET A 194 -10.70 7.86 5.90
CA MET A 194 -12.03 7.89 6.53
C MET A 194 -13.11 7.12 5.73
N LEU A 195 -12.83 6.64 4.52
CA LEU A 195 -13.74 5.71 3.82
C LEU A 195 -13.72 4.31 4.44
N LEU A 196 -12.68 3.94 5.21
CA LEU A 196 -12.54 2.59 5.75
C LEU A 196 -13.67 2.16 6.70
N PRO A 197 -14.21 3.00 7.59
CA PRO A 197 -15.35 2.64 8.43
C PRO A 197 -16.57 2.16 7.62
N ILE A 198 -16.89 2.81 6.50
CA ILE A 198 -17.98 2.34 5.63
C ILE A 198 -17.58 1.10 4.82
N TRP A 199 -16.32 1.03 4.35
CA TRP A 199 -15.81 -0.14 3.64
C TRP A 199 -15.94 -1.42 4.48
N VAL A 200 -15.51 -1.38 5.75
CA VAL A 200 -15.63 -2.52 6.69
C VAL A 200 -17.08 -2.91 6.95
N ARG A 201 -17.99 -1.93 7.05
CA ARG A 201 -19.44 -2.19 7.21
C ARG A 201 -20.02 -2.87 5.97
N LEU A 202 -19.67 -2.39 4.79
CA LEU A 202 -20.12 -2.99 3.52
C LEU A 202 -19.61 -4.42 3.38
N MET A 203 -18.33 -4.68 3.71
CA MET A 203 -17.77 -6.04 3.72
C MET A 203 -18.60 -6.99 4.58
N GLY A 204 -18.99 -6.54 5.78
CA GLY A 204 -19.82 -7.34 6.69
C GLY A 204 -21.24 -7.60 6.16
N VAL A 205 -21.87 -6.60 5.54
CA VAL A 205 -23.25 -6.72 4.99
C VAL A 205 -23.28 -7.54 3.71
N MET A 206 -22.27 -7.36 2.84
CA MET A 206 -22.21 -8.05 1.55
C MET A 206 -21.63 -9.47 1.65
N GLY A 207 -20.98 -9.81 2.78
CA GLY A 207 -20.32 -11.10 3.00
C GLY A 207 -19.12 -11.34 2.08
N THR A 208 -18.58 -10.29 1.46
CA THR A 208 -17.43 -10.35 0.56
C THR A 208 -16.61 -9.07 0.66
N ALA A 209 -15.30 -9.18 0.42
CA ALA A 209 -14.40 -8.05 0.29
C ALA A 209 -14.15 -7.66 -1.19
N ARG A 210 -14.70 -8.42 -2.16
CA ARG A 210 -14.55 -8.15 -3.60
C ARG A 210 -15.58 -7.12 -4.05
N PHE A 211 -15.32 -5.87 -3.73
CA PHE A 211 -16.06 -4.69 -4.19
C PHE A 211 -15.15 -3.47 -4.14
N ASN A 212 -15.55 -2.42 -4.82
CA ASN A 212 -14.88 -1.12 -4.79
C ASN A 212 -15.90 0.01 -4.81
N PHE A 213 -15.48 1.22 -4.42
CA PHE A 213 -16.25 2.45 -4.60
C PHE A 213 -16.18 2.89 -6.08
N LYS A 214 -17.26 3.47 -6.58
CA LYS A 214 -17.31 4.09 -7.90
C LYS A 214 -17.85 5.51 -7.81
N ILE A 215 -17.10 6.45 -8.33
CA ILE A 215 -17.57 7.82 -8.53
C ILE A 215 -18.22 7.91 -9.90
N VAL A 216 -19.52 8.10 -9.93
CA VAL A 216 -20.29 8.28 -11.17
C VAL A 216 -20.31 9.76 -11.52
N ARG A 217 -19.78 10.12 -12.70
CA ARG A 217 -19.71 11.49 -13.22
C ARG A 217 -19.90 11.53 -14.73
#